data_29dde57121e3280ccbf8a586a72561c1
#
_entry.id   29dde57121e3280ccbf8a586a72561c1
#
_cell.length_a   1.000
_cell.length_b   1.000
_cell.length_c   1.000
_cell.angle_alpha   90.00
_cell.angle_beta   90.00
_cell.angle_gamma   90.00
#
_symmetry.space_group_name_H-M   'P 1'
#
loop_
_entity.id
_entity.type
_entity.pdbx_description
1 polymer ?
#
loop_
_entity_poly.entity_id
_entity_poly.type
_entity_poly.pdbx_seq_one_letter_code
_entity_poly.pdbx_strand_id
1 'polypeptide(L)'
;MIVIIKSEFNKEIVDGLLEGCKRALTEQEIKIISVPGAFELPAAARKYATSKKYQAVITLGCVIKGDTDHYDYICQAVTNGIMDISIQSSIPVLFGVLTCQNAELAFERSRVNESNKGYEVGLAALELINSII
;
A
#
# COMPACT_ATOMS: atom_id res chain seq x y z
N MET A 1 -1.78 16.42 3.83
CA MET A 1 -0.73 15.60 3.19
C MET A 1 -1.00 14.11 3.40
N ILE A 2 -0.79 13.33 2.39
CA ILE A 2 -0.95 11.88 2.43
C ILE A 2 0.43 11.23 2.35
N VAL A 3 0.73 10.25 3.19
CA VAL A 3 1.99 9.52 3.11
C VAL A 3 1.77 8.19 2.39
N ILE A 4 2.63 7.91 1.43
CA ILE A 4 2.65 6.64 0.70
C ILE A 4 3.92 5.91 1.11
N ILE A 5 3.76 4.71 1.66
CA ILE A 5 4.89 3.87 2.06
C ILE A 5 4.98 2.73 1.06
N LYS A 6 6.09 2.65 0.36
CA LYS A 6 6.27 1.62 -0.66
C LYS A 6 7.43 0.70 -0.31
N SER A 7 7.28 -0.59 -0.61
CA SER A 7 8.37 -1.53 -0.44
C SER A 7 9.26 -1.51 -1.68
N GLU A 8 10.57 -1.77 -1.49
CA GLU A 8 11.52 -1.78 -2.59
C GLU A 8 11.57 -3.14 -3.30
N PHE A 9 11.26 -4.22 -2.59
CA PHE A 9 11.26 -5.56 -3.17
C PHE A 9 10.16 -5.66 -4.23
N ASN A 10 10.43 -6.32 -5.36
CA ASN A 10 9.57 -6.34 -6.55
C ASN A 10 9.37 -4.92 -7.09
N LYS A 11 10.46 -4.20 -7.19
CA LYS A 11 10.48 -2.76 -7.47
C LYS A 11 9.67 -2.34 -8.69
N GLU A 12 9.79 -3.06 -9.80
CA GLU A 12 9.08 -2.68 -11.03
C GLU A 12 7.57 -2.68 -10.83
N ILE A 13 7.05 -3.69 -10.15
CA ILE A 13 5.62 -3.80 -9.88
C ILE A 13 5.19 -2.72 -8.90
N VAL A 14 5.95 -2.53 -7.82
CA VAL A 14 5.62 -1.53 -6.81
C VAL A 14 5.69 -0.11 -7.39
N ASP A 15 6.64 0.15 -8.27
CA ASP A 15 6.72 1.45 -8.94
C ASP A 15 5.49 1.68 -9.83
N GLY A 16 4.98 0.64 -10.46
CA GLY A 16 3.72 0.73 -11.20
C GLY A 16 2.53 1.06 -10.30
N LEU A 17 2.50 0.47 -9.12
CA LEU A 17 1.47 0.79 -8.14
C LEU A 17 1.58 2.25 -7.68
N LEU A 18 2.81 2.71 -7.48
CA LEU A 18 3.05 4.10 -7.07
C LEU A 18 2.55 5.07 -8.14
N GLU A 19 2.84 4.80 -9.41
CA GLU A 19 2.37 5.65 -10.50
C GLU A 19 0.83 5.69 -10.56
N GLY A 20 0.19 4.55 -10.36
CA GLY A 20 -1.27 4.50 -10.30
C GLY A 20 -1.82 5.30 -9.13
N CYS A 21 -1.19 5.19 -7.97
CA CYS A 21 -1.58 5.93 -6.80
C CYS A 21 -1.45 7.45 -7.01
N LYS A 22 -0.34 7.87 -7.61
CA LYS A 22 -0.12 9.28 -7.92
C LYS A 22 -1.18 9.84 -8.88
N ARG A 23 -1.60 9.04 -9.85
CA ARG A 23 -2.65 9.46 -10.79
C ARG A 23 -3.97 9.73 -10.07
N ALA A 24 -4.27 8.95 -9.04
CA ALA A 24 -5.47 9.16 -8.23
C ALA A 24 -5.36 10.39 -7.33
N LEU A 25 -4.14 10.77 -6.95
CA LEU A 25 -3.89 11.79 -5.94
C LEU A 25 -3.31 13.10 -6.51
N THR A 26 -3.63 13.43 -7.76
CA THR A 26 -3.04 14.59 -8.45
C THR A 26 -3.23 15.92 -7.71
N GLU A 27 -4.31 16.06 -6.97
CA GLU A 27 -4.62 17.29 -6.25
C GLU A 27 -4.11 17.30 -4.80
N GLN A 28 -3.36 16.27 -4.41
CA GLN A 28 -2.92 16.10 -3.03
C GLN A 28 -1.42 16.30 -2.87
N GLU A 29 -1.02 16.83 -1.72
CA GLU A 29 0.38 16.80 -1.32
C GLU A 29 0.69 15.39 -0.82
N ILE A 30 1.74 14.78 -1.32
CA ILE A 30 2.13 13.44 -0.93
C ILE A 30 3.58 13.38 -0.47
N LYS A 31 3.84 12.50 0.49
CA LYS A 31 5.17 12.17 0.93
C LYS A 31 5.40 10.70 0.65
N ILE A 32 6.51 10.34 0.02
CA ILE A 32 6.83 8.97 -0.35
C ILE A 32 7.95 8.47 0.54
N ILE A 33 7.71 7.32 1.20
CA ILE A 33 8.67 6.66 2.08
C ILE A 33 8.92 5.26 1.53
N SER A 34 10.18 4.83 1.53
CA SER A 34 10.55 3.49 1.08
C SER A 34 10.95 2.61 2.27
N VAL A 35 10.55 1.34 2.21
CA VAL A 35 10.99 0.31 3.15
C VAL A 35 11.51 -0.89 2.35
N PRO A 36 12.35 -1.76 2.93
CA PRO A 36 12.96 -2.85 2.16
C PRO A 36 11.97 -3.83 1.55
N GLY A 37 11.03 -4.33 2.31
CA GLY A 37 10.08 -5.32 1.82
C GLY A 37 8.69 -5.11 2.41
N ALA A 38 7.76 -5.93 1.97
CA ALA A 38 6.38 -5.84 2.46
C ALA A 38 6.29 -6.07 3.96
N PHE A 39 7.16 -6.93 4.50
CA PHE A 39 7.15 -7.24 5.93
C PHE A 39 7.37 -6.01 6.82
N GLU A 40 8.05 -4.98 6.30
CA GLU A 40 8.34 -3.77 7.04
C GLU A 40 7.24 -2.71 6.92
N LEU A 41 6.24 -2.94 6.08
CA LEU A 41 5.14 -1.98 5.88
C LEU A 41 4.32 -1.72 7.15
N PRO A 42 3.92 -2.75 7.93
CA PRO A 42 3.09 -2.49 9.11
C PRO A 42 3.75 -1.57 10.13
N ALA A 43 5.02 -1.79 10.46
CA ALA A 43 5.72 -0.95 11.43
C ALA A 43 5.82 0.49 10.94
N ALA A 44 6.13 0.68 9.67
CA ALA A 44 6.21 2.01 9.09
C ALA A 44 4.82 2.68 9.07
N ALA A 45 3.79 1.92 8.71
CA ALA A 45 2.42 2.45 8.69
C ALA A 45 2.01 2.96 10.07
N ARG A 46 2.33 2.21 11.12
CA ARG A 46 2.01 2.63 12.48
C ARG A 46 2.70 3.96 12.83
N LYS A 47 3.97 4.07 12.48
CA LYS A 47 4.73 5.27 12.77
C LYS A 47 4.07 6.52 12.17
N TYR A 48 3.67 6.44 10.91
CA TYR A 48 3.09 7.58 10.24
C TYR A 48 1.62 7.80 10.61
N ALA A 49 0.88 6.73 10.89
CA ALA A 49 -0.50 6.85 11.31
C ALA A 49 -0.64 7.54 12.68
N THR A 50 0.33 7.36 13.56
CA THR A 50 0.30 7.94 14.90
C THR A 50 0.94 9.32 14.99
N SER A 51 1.59 9.79 13.93
CA SER A 51 2.32 11.05 13.93
C SER A 51 1.43 12.30 13.98
N LYS A 52 0.15 12.15 13.61
CA LYS A 52 -0.83 13.24 13.55
C LYS A 52 -0.50 14.33 12.52
N LYS A 53 0.33 14.00 11.55
CA LYS A 53 0.74 14.93 10.49
C LYS A 53 0.09 14.66 9.15
N TYR A 54 -0.56 13.50 9.00
CA TYR A 54 -1.08 13.06 7.71
C TYR A 54 -2.57 12.79 7.77
N GLN A 55 -3.23 12.92 6.63
CA GLN A 55 -4.65 12.65 6.49
C GLN A 55 -4.94 11.18 6.20
N ALA A 56 -3.97 10.48 5.65
CA ALA A 56 -4.07 9.06 5.35
C ALA A 56 -2.69 8.45 5.17
N VAL A 57 -2.60 7.15 5.38
CA VAL A 57 -1.39 6.35 5.11
C VAL A 57 -1.77 5.33 4.06
N ILE A 58 -1.01 5.28 2.97
CA ILE A 58 -1.20 4.28 1.91
C ILE A 58 0.01 3.37 1.90
N THR A 59 -0.22 2.06 1.96
CA THR A 59 0.87 1.09 1.85
C THR A 59 0.84 0.46 0.47
N LEU A 60 2.00 0.36 -0.17
CA LEU A 60 2.14 -0.27 -1.48
C LEU A 60 3.25 -1.31 -1.42
N GLY A 61 2.96 -2.51 -1.83
CA GLY A 61 3.92 -3.59 -1.84
C GLY A 61 3.47 -4.72 -2.74
N CYS A 62 4.32 -5.73 -2.87
CA CYS A 62 4.00 -6.89 -3.67
C CYS A 62 4.70 -8.12 -3.13
N VAL A 63 3.92 -9.17 -2.87
CA VAL A 63 4.43 -10.47 -2.46
C VAL A 63 4.01 -11.48 -3.52
N ILE A 64 4.98 -12.16 -4.11
CA ILE A 64 4.73 -13.16 -5.16
C ILE A 64 5.11 -14.53 -4.62
N LYS A 65 4.26 -15.50 -4.82
CA LYS A 65 4.50 -16.85 -4.34
C LYS A 65 5.75 -17.45 -4.98
N GLY A 66 6.63 -18.01 -4.14
CA GLY A 66 7.80 -18.75 -4.58
C GLY A 66 7.64 -20.23 -4.28
N ASP A 67 8.79 -20.93 -4.11
CA ASP A 67 8.82 -22.38 -3.93
C ASP A 67 8.63 -22.83 -2.48
N THR A 68 8.57 -21.89 -1.53
CA THR A 68 8.47 -22.21 -0.10
C THR A 68 7.22 -21.61 0.52
N ASP A 69 6.97 -21.96 1.78
CA ASP A 69 5.84 -21.43 2.54
C ASP A 69 6.04 -19.97 2.98
N HIS A 70 7.18 -19.40 2.68
CA HIS A 70 7.52 -18.02 3.05
C HIS A 70 6.43 -17.02 2.61
N TYR A 71 5.88 -17.22 1.42
CA TYR A 71 4.81 -16.40 0.87
C TYR A 71 3.61 -16.31 1.83
N ASP A 72 3.15 -17.46 2.32
CA ASP A 72 1.97 -17.50 3.19
C ASP A 72 2.21 -16.77 4.50
N TYR A 73 3.39 -16.96 5.10
CA TYR A 73 3.73 -16.28 6.34
C TYR A 73 3.82 -14.77 6.17
N ILE A 74 4.45 -14.32 5.10
CA ILE A 74 4.58 -12.89 4.82
C ILE A 74 3.20 -12.27 4.56
N CYS A 75 2.39 -12.91 3.74
CA CYS A 75 1.06 -12.38 3.42
C CYS A 75 0.19 -12.25 4.66
N GLN A 76 0.19 -13.26 5.53
CA GLN A 76 -0.59 -13.21 6.76
C GLN A 76 -0.08 -12.12 7.70
N ALA A 77 1.22 -12.05 7.90
CA ALA A 77 1.80 -11.07 8.81
C ALA A 77 1.52 -9.64 8.34
N VAL A 78 1.71 -9.38 7.06
CA VAL A 78 1.51 -8.05 6.48
C VAL A 78 0.04 -7.65 6.50
N THR A 79 -0.83 -8.56 6.07
CA THR A 79 -2.26 -8.29 6.02
C THR A 79 -2.83 -8.03 7.42
N ASN A 80 -2.52 -8.91 8.36
CA ASN A 80 -2.99 -8.76 9.73
C ASN A 80 -2.39 -7.54 10.42
N GLY A 81 -1.11 -7.29 10.18
CA GLY A 81 -0.44 -6.13 10.78
C GLY A 81 -1.04 -4.81 10.31
N ILE A 82 -1.27 -4.68 9.01
CA ILE A 82 -1.86 -3.45 8.47
C ILE A 82 -3.33 -3.31 8.92
N MET A 83 -4.07 -4.40 8.97
CA MET A 83 -5.45 -4.36 9.43
C MET A 83 -5.53 -3.89 10.89
N ASP A 84 -4.66 -4.41 11.75
CA ASP A 84 -4.64 -4.00 13.16
C ASP A 84 -4.38 -2.49 13.29
N ILE A 85 -3.46 -1.97 12.50
CA ILE A 85 -3.14 -0.55 12.53
C ILE A 85 -4.30 0.26 11.99
N SER A 86 -4.93 -0.20 10.92
CA SER A 86 -6.09 0.46 10.32
C SER A 86 -7.24 0.61 11.30
N ILE A 87 -7.52 -0.46 12.06
CA ILE A 87 -8.61 -0.44 13.04
C ILE A 87 -8.32 0.54 14.18
N GLN A 88 -7.08 0.61 14.62
CA GLN A 88 -6.68 1.44 15.75
C GLN A 88 -6.40 2.90 15.38
N SER A 89 -6.20 3.17 14.11
CA SER A 89 -5.80 4.50 13.64
C SER A 89 -6.98 5.46 13.57
N SER A 90 -6.74 6.71 13.91
CA SER A 90 -7.73 7.78 13.74
C SER A 90 -7.78 8.31 12.30
N ILE A 91 -6.82 7.92 11.46
CA ILE A 91 -6.81 8.29 10.05
C ILE A 91 -6.88 7.03 9.20
N PRO A 92 -7.35 7.11 7.94
CA PRO A 92 -7.38 5.95 7.05
C PRO A 92 -5.98 5.37 6.80
N VAL A 93 -5.90 4.04 6.84
CA VAL A 93 -4.68 3.30 6.48
C VAL A 93 -5.09 2.30 5.40
N LEU A 94 -4.56 2.49 4.21
CA LEU A 94 -4.97 1.75 3.02
C LEU A 94 -4.02 0.59 2.72
N PHE A 95 -4.59 -0.55 2.31
CA PHE A 95 -3.85 -1.75 2.00
C PHE A 95 -3.70 -1.89 0.48
N GLY A 96 -2.56 -1.46 -0.04
CA GLY A 96 -2.25 -1.57 -1.47
C GLY A 96 -1.16 -2.61 -1.73
N VAL A 97 -1.19 -3.72 -1.00
CA VAL A 97 -0.20 -4.79 -1.13
C VAL A 97 -0.78 -5.91 -1.99
N LEU A 98 -0.12 -6.21 -3.11
CA LEU A 98 -0.49 -7.33 -3.95
C LEU A 98 0.05 -8.62 -3.35
N THR A 99 -0.78 -9.65 -3.31
CA THR A 99 -0.38 -10.99 -2.86
C THR A 99 -0.76 -11.94 -3.99
N CYS A 100 0.19 -12.22 -4.86
CA CYS A 100 -0.08 -12.89 -6.13
C CYS A 100 0.59 -14.24 -6.25
N GLN A 101 -0.08 -15.18 -6.92
CA GLN A 101 0.43 -16.52 -7.16
C GLN A 101 1.63 -16.51 -8.12
N ASN A 102 1.69 -15.51 -8.99
CA ASN A 102 2.78 -15.39 -9.96
C ASN A 102 2.98 -13.94 -10.36
N ALA A 103 4.11 -13.65 -11.02
CA ALA A 103 4.46 -12.29 -11.41
C ALA A 103 3.51 -11.72 -12.45
N GLU A 104 2.97 -12.55 -13.32
CA GLU A 104 2.06 -12.09 -14.37
C GLU A 104 0.82 -11.43 -13.79
N LEU A 105 0.23 -12.05 -12.77
CA LEU A 105 -0.92 -11.47 -12.08
C LEU A 105 -0.57 -10.13 -11.41
N ALA A 106 0.64 -10.05 -10.84
CA ALA A 106 1.08 -8.82 -10.22
C ALA A 106 1.26 -7.71 -11.24
N PHE A 107 1.84 -8.02 -12.41
CA PHE A 107 2.00 -7.03 -13.47
C PHE A 107 0.65 -6.51 -13.97
N GLU A 108 -0.36 -7.39 -14.07
CA GLU A 108 -1.70 -6.96 -14.49
C GLU A 108 -2.29 -5.91 -13.55
N ARG A 109 -2.05 -6.03 -12.25
CA ARG A 109 -2.59 -5.11 -11.25
C ARG A 109 -1.70 -3.88 -11.02
N SER A 110 -0.57 -3.78 -11.72
CA SER A 110 0.35 -2.64 -11.61
C SER A 110 0.48 -1.85 -12.91
N ARG A 111 -0.24 -2.21 -13.95
CA ARG A 111 -0.23 -1.49 -15.23
C ARG A 111 -1.02 -0.19 -15.16
N VAL A 112 -0.79 0.68 -16.12
CA VAL A 112 -1.50 1.96 -16.25
C VAL A 112 -2.89 1.70 -16.81
N ASN A 113 -3.81 1.30 -15.93
CA ASN A 113 -5.21 1.08 -16.29
C ASN A 113 -6.07 1.13 -15.03
N GLU A 114 -7.38 0.93 -15.19
CA GLU A 114 -8.33 1.00 -14.08
C GLU A 114 -8.19 -0.13 -13.06
N SER A 115 -7.55 -1.24 -13.43
CA SER A 115 -7.34 -2.36 -12.51
C SER A 115 -6.06 -2.23 -11.70
N ASN A 116 -5.31 -1.13 -11.87
CA ASN A 116 -4.11 -0.85 -11.10
C ASN A 116 -4.49 -0.73 -9.61
N LYS A 117 -3.87 -1.56 -8.77
CA LYS A 117 -4.18 -1.58 -7.34
C LYS A 117 -3.81 -0.27 -6.65
N GLY A 118 -2.72 0.37 -7.09
CA GLY A 118 -2.31 1.66 -6.54
C GLY A 118 -3.32 2.76 -6.84
N TYR A 119 -3.86 2.78 -8.05
CA TYR A 119 -4.91 3.70 -8.42
C TYR A 119 -6.17 3.48 -7.57
N GLU A 120 -6.55 2.22 -7.41
CA GLU A 120 -7.70 1.83 -6.61
C GLU A 120 -7.60 2.32 -5.16
N VAL A 121 -6.46 2.09 -4.49
CA VAL A 121 -6.29 2.51 -3.11
C VAL A 121 -6.13 4.02 -2.98
N GLY A 122 -5.56 4.68 -3.99
CA GLY A 122 -5.51 6.14 -4.02
C GLY A 122 -6.90 6.76 -4.04
N LEU A 123 -7.80 6.23 -4.87
CA LEU A 123 -9.19 6.69 -4.90
C LEU A 123 -9.90 6.38 -3.58
N ALA A 124 -9.66 5.21 -3.00
CA ALA A 124 -10.24 4.84 -1.72
C ALA A 124 -9.79 5.79 -0.61
N ALA A 125 -8.53 6.20 -0.62
CA ALA A 125 -8.01 7.14 0.36
C ALA A 125 -8.77 8.47 0.29
N LEU A 126 -8.99 8.99 -0.92
CA LEU A 126 -9.73 10.24 -1.09
C LEU A 126 -11.17 10.11 -0.60
N GLU A 127 -11.81 9.02 -0.92
CA GLU A 127 -13.17 8.76 -0.48
C GLU A 127 -13.26 8.72 1.05
N LEU A 128 -12.33 8.03 1.70
CA LEU A 128 -12.32 7.91 3.15
C LEU A 128 -12.01 9.24 3.84
N ILE A 129 -11.09 10.01 3.31
CA ILE A 129 -10.77 11.33 3.86
C ILE A 129 -11.99 12.25 3.83
N ASN A 130 -12.77 12.19 2.75
CA ASN A 130 -13.90 13.09 2.55
C ASN A 130 -15.18 12.63 3.24
N SER A 131 -15.32 11.34 3.54
CA SER A 131 -16.57 10.79 4.06
C SER A 131 -16.52 10.38 5.53
N ILE A 132 -15.35 10.05 6.04
CA ILE A 132 -15.19 9.66 7.43
C ILE A 132 -14.92 10.89 8.26
N ILE A 133 -15.58 10.93 9.32
CA ILE A 133 -15.43 12.07 10.20
C ILE A 133 -14.84 11.69 11.52
#